data_995436dc67103b2579d1f58b9ad2062c
#
_entry.id   995436dc67103b2579d1f58b9ad2062c
#
_cell.length_a   1.000
_cell.length_b   1.000
_cell.length_c   1.000
_cell.angle_alpha   90.00
_cell.angle_beta   90.00
_cell.angle_gamma   90.00
#
_symmetry.space_group_name_H-M   'P 1'
#
loop_
_entity.id
_entity.type
_entity.pdbx_description
1 polymer ?
#
loop_
_entity_poly.entity_id
_entity_poly.type
_entity_poly.pdbx_seq_one_letter_code
_entity_poly.pdbx_strand_id
1 'polypeptide(L)'
;MKMKLLHLSKMELNKYLSAHMRLPLGTKVYELQRLRYVDDEPISLETTYIPIEIVPDLEHYDLQEQALYVILETAYDIHIDHSEQEILVSTADDFAAMSLQVAKGEQLVLQQGLAYDTKNRQIEYTESLMKMERFVYVY
;
A
#
# COMPACT_ATOMS: atom_id res chain seq x y z
N MET A 1 8.14 6.76 -14.69
CA MET A 1 7.53 6.65 -13.34
C MET A 1 8.52 6.05 -12.37
N LYS A 2 8.61 6.61 -11.19
CA LYS A 2 9.53 6.19 -10.14
C LYS A 2 8.79 5.83 -8.87
N MET A 3 9.34 4.89 -8.09
CA MET A 3 8.91 4.60 -6.73
C MET A 3 10.04 4.90 -5.77
N LYS A 4 9.72 5.50 -4.63
CA LYS A 4 10.68 5.72 -3.56
C LYS A 4 10.21 4.96 -2.33
N LEU A 5 11.05 4.07 -1.81
CA LEU A 5 10.78 3.38 -0.56
C LEU A 5 10.97 4.36 0.60
N LEU A 6 9.91 4.59 1.38
CA LEU A 6 9.97 5.44 2.56
C LEU A 6 10.30 4.64 3.79
N HIS A 7 9.60 3.52 4.03
CA HIS A 7 9.97 2.61 5.10
C HIS A 7 9.35 1.22 4.91
N LEU A 8 9.95 0.25 5.58
CA LEU A 8 9.42 -1.08 5.77
C LEU A 8 9.60 -1.44 7.24
N SER A 9 8.52 -1.77 7.93
CA SER A 9 8.56 -2.16 9.34
C SER A 9 7.64 -3.34 9.61
N LYS A 10 7.82 -3.96 10.78
CA LYS A 10 6.96 -5.04 11.26
C LYS A 10 6.06 -4.50 12.35
N MET A 11 4.80 -4.87 12.32
CA MET A 11 3.83 -4.44 13.31
C MET A 11 2.74 -5.49 13.51
N GLU A 12 1.91 -5.28 14.52
CA GLU A 12 0.74 -6.11 14.76
C GLU A 12 -0.51 -5.33 14.35
N LEU A 13 -1.50 -6.03 13.80
CA LEU A 13 -2.74 -5.40 13.38
C LEU A 13 -3.50 -4.84 14.58
N ASN A 14 -3.86 -3.55 14.51
CA ASN A 14 -4.79 -2.91 15.42
C ASN A 14 -6.23 -3.20 14.98
N LYS A 15 -7.22 -2.66 15.71
CA LYS A 15 -8.65 -2.88 15.41
C LYS A 15 -9.03 -2.43 14.00
N TYR A 16 -8.54 -1.26 13.59
CA TYR A 16 -8.84 -0.71 12.27
C TYR A 16 -8.33 -1.63 11.16
N LEU A 17 -7.05 -1.99 11.21
CA LEU A 17 -6.44 -2.83 10.19
C LEU A 17 -6.96 -4.27 10.22
N SER A 18 -7.22 -4.81 11.40
CA SER A 18 -7.83 -6.14 11.55
C SER A 18 -9.17 -6.22 10.83
N ALA A 19 -10.01 -5.19 11.00
CA ALA A 19 -11.31 -5.12 10.33
C ALA A 19 -11.16 -5.03 8.81
N HIS A 20 -10.23 -4.21 8.32
CA HIS A 20 -10.02 -4.04 6.88
C HIS A 20 -9.39 -5.26 6.21
N MET A 21 -8.47 -5.93 6.90
CA MET A 21 -7.80 -7.12 6.35
C MET A 21 -8.58 -8.40 6.59
N ARG A 22 -9.59 -8.36 7.46
CA ARG A 22 -10.36 -9.56 7.86
C ARG A 22 -9.45 -10.64 8.41
N LEU A 23 -8.47 -10.21 9.21
CA LEU A 23 -7.53 -11.08 9.91
C LEU A 23 -7.60 -10.79 11.41
N PRO A 24 -7.21 -11.75 12.26
CA PRO A 24 -7.29 -11.56 13.72
C PRO A 24 -6.48 -10.35 14.20
N LEU A 25 -7.01 -9.71 15.23
CA LEU A 25 -6.28 -8.65 15.95
C LEU A 25 -4.92 -9.20 16.40
N GLY A 26 -3.87 -8.40 16.23
CA GLY A 26 -2.53 -8.82 16.63
C GLY A 26 -1.77 -9.64 15.59
N THR A 27 -2.39 -9.96 14.44
CA THR A 27 -1.68 -10.63 13.35
C THR A 27 -0.44 -9.80 12.97
N LYS A 28 0.70 -10.45 12.84
CA LYS A 28 1.95 -9.77 12.49
C LYS A 28 2.01 -9.51 10.99
N VAL A 29 2.30 -8.27 10.63
CA VAL A 29 2.36 -7.83 9.23
C VAL A 29 3.59 -6.97 8.99
N TYR A 30 4.00 -6.90 7.73
CA TYR A 30 4.87 -5.82 7.26
C TYR A 30 4.01 -4.60 6.93
N GLU A 31 4.52 -3.42 7.29
CA GLU A 31 3.99 -2.15 6.81
C GLU A 31 5.01 -1.57 5.85
N LEU A 32 4.63 -1.47 4.59
CA LEU A 32 5.47 -0.97 3.51
C LEU A 32 4.91 0.36 3.03
N GLN A 33 5.72 1.42 3.10
CA GLN A 33 5.34 2.75 2.60
C GLN A 33 6.21 3.16 1.43
N ARG A 34 5.57 3.53 0.34
CA ARG A 34 6.24 3.96 -0.89
C ARG A 34 5.58 5.21 -1.45
N LEU A 35 6.38 6.04 -2.08
CA LEU A 35 5.94 7.27 -2.73
C LEU A 35 6.15 7.12 -4.24
N ARG A 36 5.09 7.35 -5.01
CA ARG A 36 5.13 7.23 -6.46
C ARG A 36 5.29 8.61 -7.08
N TYR A 37 6.20 8.69 -8.06
CA TYR A 37 6.52 9.92 -8.79
C TYR A 37 6.21 9.77 -10.27
N VAL A 38 5.77 10.87 -10.88
CA VAL A 38 5.70 11.02 -12.33
C VAL A 38 6.39 12.34 -12.66
N ASP A 39 7.40 12.32 -13.52
CA ASP A 39 8.18 13.50 -13.92
C ASP A 39 8.67 14.30 -12.70
N ASP A 40 9.24 13.60 -11.72
CA ASP A 40 9.77 14.15 -10.47
C ASP A 40 8.72 14.80 -9.55
N GLU A 41 7.43 14.63 -9.86
CA GLU A 41 6.34 15.08 -9.00
C GLU A 41 5.79 13.90 -8.20
N PRO A 42 5.73 13.99 -6.85
CA PRO A 42 5.09 12.93 -6.06
C PRO A 42 3.57 12.97 -6.32
N ILE A 43 3.00 11.82 -6.70
CA ILE A 43 1.58 11.76 -7.06
C ILE A 43 0.76 10.90 -6.12
N SER A 44 1.35 9.86 -5.51
CA SER A 44 0.61 9.02 -4.56
C SER A 44 1.52 8.50 -3.45
N LEU A 45 0.95 8.41 -2.26
CA LEU A 45 1.56 7.82 -1.08
C LEU A 45 0.85 6.50 -0.80
N GLU A 46 1.57 5.40 -0.95
CA GLU A 46 1.02 4.06 -0.81
C GLU A 46 1.49 3.42 0.49
N THR A 47 0.56 2.91 1.29
CA THR A 47 0.85 2.13 2.49
C THR A 47 0.24 0.75 2.31
N THR A 48 1.08 -0.29 2.33
CA THR A 48 0.67 -1.68 2.10
C THR A 48 0.99 -2.53 3.31
N TYR A 49 0.04 -3.37 3.71
CA TYR A 49 0.17 -4.29 4.84
C TYR A 49 0.09 -5.72 4.33
N ILE A 50 1.08 -6.54 4.67
CA ILE A 50 1.16 -7.94 4.20
C ILE A 50 1.48 -8.84 5.39
N PRO A 51 0.74 -9.94 5.61
CA PRO A 51 1.05 -10.87 6.71
C PRO A 51 2.47 -11.41 6.58
N ILE A 52 3.26 -11.33 7.64
CA ILE A 52 4.65 -11.78 7.65
C ILE A 52 4.75 -13.28 7.35
N GLU A 53 3.78 -14.05 7.84
CA GLU A 53 3.77 -15.51 7.70
C GLU A 53 3.84 -15.97 6.24
N ILE A 54 3.21 -15.23 5.33
CA ILE A 54 3.19 -15.60 3.91
C ILE A 54 4.37 -15.04 3.11
N VAL A 55 5.07 -14.04 3.65
CA VAL A 55 6.21 -13.40 2.98
C VAL A 55 7.40 -13.25 3.95
N PRO A 56 7.87 -14.35 4.56
CA PRO A 56 8.99 -14.25 5.49
C PRO A 56 10.21 -13.63 4.80
N ASP A 57 10.93 -12.79 5.54
CA ASP A 57 12.15 -12.13 5.04
C ASP A 57 11.94 -11.22 3.83
N LEU A 58 10.77 -10.59 3.74
CA LEU A 58 10.45 -9.65 2.64
C LEU A 58 11.47 -8.51 2.55
N GLU A 59 12.08 -8.11 3.68
CA GLU A 59 13.08 -7.06 3.73
C GLU A 59 14.35 -7.38 2.94
N HIS A 60 14.57 -8.64 2.55
CA HIS A 60 15.72 -9.04 1.76
C HIS A 60 15.58 -8.75 0.26
N TYR A 61 14.39 -8.30 -0.17
CA TYR A 61 14.13 -8.00 -1.59
C TYR A 61 14.15 -6.51 -1.84
N ASP A 62 14.39 -6.13 -3.09
CA ASP A 62 14.43 -4.73 -3.48
C ASP A 62 13.03 -4.20 -3.73
N LEU A 63 12.45 -3.60 -2.69
CA LEU A 63 11.07 -3.09 -2.72
C LEU A 63 10.95 -1.71 -3.37
N GLN A 64 12.07 -1.10 -3.72
CA GLN A 64 12.08 0.17 -4.43
C GLN A 64 12.10 -0.03 -5.95
N GLU A 65 12.99 -0.90 -6.43
CA GLU A 65 13.20 -1.11 -7.86
C GLU A 65 12.26 -2.14 -8.47
N GLN A 66 11.87 -3.15 -7.68
CA GLN A 66 11.01 -4.23 -8.17
C GLN A 66 9.55 -4.00 -7.80
N ALA A 67 8.66 -4.36 -8.72
CA ALA A 67 7.23 -4.36 -8.45
C ALA A 67 6.91 -5.43 -7.39
N LEU A 68 6.10 -5.07 -6.41
CA LEU A 68 5.75 -5.98 -5.32
C LEU A 68 5.15 -7.29 -5.83
N TYR A 69 4.24 -7.22 -6.79
CA TYR A 69 3.58 -8.43 -7.32
C TYR A 69 4.55 -9.38 -8.02
N VAL A 70 5.60 -8.84 -8.63
CA VAL A 70 6.66 -9.67 -9.23
C VAL A 70 7.40 -10.45 -8.14
N ILE A 71 7.70 -9.79 -7.02
CA ILE A 71 8.34 -10.44 -5.87
C ILE A 71 7.42 -11.53 -5.29
N LEU A 72 6.14 -11.21 -5.11
CA LEU A 72 5.17 -12.20 -4.60
C LEU A 72 5.11 -13.43 -5.49
N GLU A 73 5.09 -13.25 -6.80
CA GLU A 73 5.01 -14.37 -7.74
C GLU A 73 6.31 -15.18 -7.81
N THR A 74 7.46 -14.49 -7.93
CA THR A 74 8.74 -15.16 -8.20
C THR A 74 9.40 -15.72 -6.95
N ALA A 75 9.26 -15.05 -5.81
CA ALA A 75 9.92 -15.46 -4.57
C ALA A 75 9.02 -16.29 -3.66
N TYR A 76 7.70 -16.06 -3.68
CA TYR A 76 6.77 -16.68 -2.73
C TYR A 76 5.67 -17.51 -3.39
N ASP A 77 5.65 -17.57 -4.70
CA ASP A 77 4.62 -18.30 -5.46
C ASP A 77 3.20 -17.86 -5.07
N ILE A 78 3.03 -16.57 -4.86
CA ILE A 78 1.75 -15.95 -4.54
C ILE A 78 1.24 -15.22 -5.78
N HIS A 79 0.06 -15.63 -6.27
CA HIS A 79 -0.55 -15.06 -7.46
C HIS A 79 -1.84 -14.35 -7.09
N ILE A 80 -1.85 -13.02 -7.23
CA ILE A 80 -3.04 -12.22 -6.92
C ILE A 80 -4.11 -12.51 -7.97
N ASP A 81 -5.32 -12.79 -7.50
CA ASP A 81 -6.47 -13.13 -8.34
C ASP A 81 -7.44 -11.96 -8.45
N HIS A 82 -7.84 -11.38 -7.33
CA HIS A 82 -8.81 -10.30 -7.32
C HIS A 82 -8.61 -9.41 -6.09
N SER A 83 -9.24 -8.22 -6.13
CA SER A 83 -9.25 -7.32 -4.98
C SER A 83 -10.62 -6.67 -4.82
N GLU A 84 -10.94 -6.34 -3.57
CA GLU A 84 -12.11 -5.52 -3.23
C GLU A 84 -11.60 -4.13 -2.94
N GLN A 85 -12.13 -3.11 -3.63
CA GLN A 85 -11.63 -1.75 -3.52
C GLN A 85 -12.72 -0.74 -3.23
N GLU A 86 -12.35 0.31 -2.49
CA GLU A 86 -13.19 1.47 -2.24
C GLU A 86 -12.42 2.73 -2.58
N ILE A 87 -13.13 3.73 -3.08
CA ILE A 87 -12.57 5.04 -3.40
C ILE A 87 -13.32 6.07 -2.57
N LEU A 88 -12.57 6.82 -1.76
CA LEU A 88 -13.11 7.79 -0.82
C LEU A 88 -12.40 9.13 -0.99
N VAL A 89 -12.98 10.18 -0.44
CA VAL A 89 -12.29 11.46 -0.30
C VAL A 89 -11.69 11.52 1.10
N SER A 90 -10.43 11.97 1.18
CA SER A 90 -9.74 12.15 2.44
C SER A 90 -9.04 13.52 2.44
N THR A 91 -8.38 13.86 3.53
CA THR A 91 -7.61 15.10 3.62
C THR A 91 -6.17 14.79 4.02
N ALA A 92 -5.25 15.67 3.58
CA ALA A 92 -3.83 15.50 3.89
C ALA A 92 -3.55 15.83 5.35
N ASP A 93 -3.04 14.85 6.10
CA ASP A 93 -2.43 15.10 7.41
C ASP A 93 -1.01 15.67 7.21
N ASP A 94 -0.29 15.90 8.29
CA ASP A 94 1.06 16.48 8.20
C ASP A 94 2.01 15.62 7.37
N PHE A 95 1.97 14.31 7.54
CA PHE A 95 2.87 13.40 6.82
C PHE A 95 2.53 13.33 5.34
N ALA A 96 1.24 13.22 5.00
CA ALA A 96 0.80 13.18 3.60
C ALA A 96 1.08 14.53 2.90
N ALA A 97 0.84 15.64 3.59
CA ALA A 97 1.11 16.97 3.05
C ALA A 97 2.59 17.14 2.69
N MET A 98 3.46 16.73 3.60
CA MET A 98 4.91 16.82 3.38
C MET A 98 5.34 15.88 2.23
N SER A 99 4.86 14.64 2.25
CA SER A 99 5.26 13.62 1.27
C SER A 99 4.78 13.96 -0.15
N LEU A 100 3.55 14.43 -0.27
CA LEU A 100 2.92 14.75 -1.57
C LEU A 100 3.13 16.19 -2.01
N GLN A 101 3.76 17.02 -1.16
CA GLN A 101 4.00 18.44 -1.45
C GLN A 101 2.69 19.18 -1.70
N VAL A 102 1.72 18.99 -0.82
CA VAL A 102 0.42 19.66 -0.83
C VAL A 102 0.19 20.35 0.51
N ALA A 103 -0.87 21.17 0.58
CA ALA A 103 -1.22 21.85 1.83
C ALA A 103 -1.86 20.86 2.81
N LYS A 104 -1.59 21.07 4.11
CA LYS A 104 -2.29 20.32 5.16
C LYS A 104 -3.79 20.58 5.05
N GLY A 105 -4.58 19.50 5.09
CA GLY A 105 -6.02 19.59 4.95
C GLY A 105 -6.52 19.59 3.50
N GLU A 106 -5.62 19.59 2.52
CA GLU A 106 -6.00 19.52 1.11
C GLU A 106 -6.73 18.19 0.84
N GLN A 107 -7.77 18.24 0.01
CA GLN A 107 -8.52 17.04 -0.33
C GLN A 107 -7.73 16.12 -1.25
N LEU A 108 -7.73 14.84 -0.91
CA LEU A 108 -7.05 13.78 -1.64
C LEU A 108 -8.03 12.67 -1.94
N VAL A 109 -7.71 11.85 -2.94
CA VAL A 109 -8.42 10.60 -3.18
C VAL A 109 -7.74 9.51 -2.34
N LEU A 110 -8.53 8.79 -1.54
CA LEU A 110 -8.08 7.61 -0.81
C LEU A 110 -8.64 6.37 -1.50
N GLN A 111 -7.75 5.53 -2.00
CA GLN A 111 -8.13 4.23 -2.53
C GLN A 111 -7.70 3.16 -1.53
N GLN A 112 -8.66 2.37 -1.06
CA GLN A 112 -8.42 1.25 -0.15
C GLN A 112 -8.71 -0.04 -0.89
N GLY A 113 -7.86 -1.05 -0.72
CA GLY A 113 -8.05 -2.32 -1.41
C GLY A 113 -7.50 -3.50 -0.63
N LEU A 114 -8.28 -4.58 -0.58
CA LEU A 114 -7.84 -5.85 -0.03
C LEU A 114 -7.72 -6.85 -1.17
N ALA A 115 -6.51 -7.38 -1.39
CA ALA A 115 -6.21 -8.30 -2.47
C ALA A 115 -6.16 -9.75 -1.96
N TYR A 116 -6.70 -10.64 -2.78
CA TYR A 116 -6.77 -12.08 -2.51
C TYR A 116 -6.01 -12.83 -3.58
N ASP A 117 -5.38 -13.94 -3.19
CA ASP A 117 -4.69 -14.81 -4.15
C ASP A 117 -5.64 -15.86 -4.75
N THR A 118 -5.08 -16.71 -5.61
CA THR A 118 -5.82 -17.80 -6.26
C THR A 118 -6.37 -18.84 -5.27
N LYS A 119 -5.86 -18.85 -4.03
CA LYS A 119 -6.35 -19.73 -2.94
C LYS A 119 -7.32 -19.00 -2.03
N ASN A 120 -7.76 -17.80 -2.44
CA ASN A 120 -8.69 -16.95 -1.70
C ASN A 120 -8.18 -16.53 -0.30
N ARG A 121 -6.86 -16.37 -0.17
CA ARG A 121 -6.24 -15.86 1.05
C ARG A 121 -6.08 -14.35 0.96
N GLN A 122 -6.23 -13.66 2.08
CA GLN A 122 -5.92 -12.21 2.17
C GLN A 122 -4.40 -12.03 2.07
N ILE A 123 -3.95 -11.35 1.04
CA ILE A 123 -2.52 -11.17 0.78
C ILE A 123 -2.05 -9.79 1.20
N GLU A 124 -2.72 -8.74 0.73
CA GLU A 124 -2.31 -7.38 1.06
C GLU A 124 -3.50 -6.46 1.20
N TYR A 125 -3.38 -5.48 2.09
CA TYR A 125 -4.28 -4.36 2.20
C TYR A 125 -3.50 -3.10 1.90
N THR A 126 -3.97 -2.29 0.97
CA THR A 126 -3.27 -1.07 0.55
C THR A 126 -4.18 0.14 0.72
N GLU A 127 -3.60 1.21 1.29
CA GLU A 127 -4.21 2.54 1.30
C GLU A 127 -3.34 3.45 0.45
N SER A 128 -3.91 4.02 -0.59
CA SER A 128 -3.19 4.92 -1.50
C SER A 128 -3.85 6.29 -1.44
N LEU A 129 -3.08 7.29 -1.02
CA LEU A 129 -3.51 8.69 -1.04
C LEU A 129 -2.93 9.35 -2.26
N MET A 130 -3.76 9.97 -3.10
CA MET A 130 -3.27 10.62 -4.29
C MET A 130 -3.93 11.98 -4.52
N LYS A 131 -3.21 12.85 -5.22
CA LYS A 131 -3.69 14.17 -5.60
C LYS A 131 -4.92 14.02 -6.49
N MET A 132 -5.96 14.81 -6.24
CA MET A 132 -7.22 14.68 -6.98
C MET A 132 -7.03 14.87 -8.48
N GLU A 133 -6.23 15.84 -8.88
CA GLU A 133 -5.96 16.08 -10.30
C GLU A 133 -5.22 14.95 -10.99
N ARG A 134 -4.48 14.14 -10.22
CA ARG A 134 -3.73 13.00 -10.77
C ARG A 134 -4.56 11.73 -10.85
N PHE A 135 -5.63 11.63 -10.08
CA PHE A 135 -6.50 10.45 -10.09
C PHE A 135 -7.06 10.18 -11.48
N VAL A 136 -7.48 11.23 -12.18
CA VAL A 136 -8.05 11.13 -13.53
C VAL A 136 -7.05 10.55 -14.53
N TYR A 137 -5.76 10.80 -14.33
CA TYR A 137 -4.71 10.32 -15.24
C TYR A 137 -4.18 8.93 -14.91
N VAL A 138 -4.50 8.40 -13.74
CA VAL A 138 -4.13 7.05 -13.31
C VAL A 138 -5.15 6.02 -13.78
N TYR A 139 -6.38 6.44 -13.92
CA TYR A 139 -7.51 5.61 -14.33
C TYR A 139 -8.09 6.06 -15.67
#